data_ae13e92deb397f0369de07b737d250ef
#
_entry.id   ae13e92deb397f0369de07b737d250ef
#
_cell.length_a   1.000
_cell.length_b   1.000
_cell.length_c   1.000
_cell.angle_alpha   90.00
_cell.angle_beta   90.00
_cell.angle_gamma   90.00
#
_symmetry.space_group_name_H-M   'P 1'
#
loop_
_entity.id
_entity.type
_entity.pdbx_description
1 polymer ?
#
loop_
_entity_poly.entity_id
_entity_poly.type
_entity_poly.pdbx_seq_one_letter_code
_entity_poly.pdbx_strand_id
1 'polypeptide(L)'
;SRGFNQALITAIKKTDGDAVMIYMADDHENFNIVDICFKKFNEGFDLVCPSRFIKGGKMEGNPVMKEILTRIASFFFQYFTTLPIKDSTNSFRLFSRKFLKKIENYESNKGFTLSLELTAKAHRMGLKMIEIPSIWKEREVGESRFKLLSFLPPYMKWLLYIIKTSIFHRKNEKN
;
A
#
# COMPACT_ATOMS: atom_id res chain seq x y z
N SER A 1 7.29 -1.71 -21.73
CA SER A 1 7.90 -0.60 -20.98
C SER A 1 8.79 -1.14 -19.88
N ARG A 2 9.90 -0.45 -19.58
CA ARG A 2 10.83 -0.82 -18.52
C ARG A 2 10.49 0.01 -17.26
N GLY A 3 10.46 -0.58 -16.07
CA GLY A 3 10.23 0.12 -14.80
C GLY A 3 9.71 -0.78 -13.69
N PHE A 4 9.85 -0.31 -12.44
CA PHE A 4 9.48 -1.06 -11.23
C PHE A 4 8.02 -1.54 -11.26
N ASN A 5 7.06 -0.64 -11.50
CA ASN A 5 5.65 -1.01 -11.55
C ASN A 5 5.34 -2.05 -12.64
N GLN A 6 5.97 -1.92 -13.81
CA GLN A 6 5.76 -2.87 -14.90
C GLN A 6 6.30 -4.26 -14.56
N ALA A 7 7.42 -4.33 -13.86
CA ALA A 7 7.96 -5.61 -13.37
C ALA A 7 6.99 -6.26 -12.37
N LEU A 8 6.45 -5.50 -11.42
CA LEU A 8 5.45 -5.99 -10.46
C LEU A 8 4.17 -6.44 -11.16
N ILE A 9 3.64 -5.66 -12.10
CA ILE A 9 2.43 -6.03 -12.87
C ILE A 9 2.68 -7.34 -13.64
N THR A 10 3.86 -7.49 -14.25
CA THR A 10 4.21 -8.71 -14.96
C THR A 10 4.30 -9.90 -14.02
N ALA A 11 4.90 -9.74 -12.83
CA ALA A 11 4.96 -10.77 -11.80
C ALA A 11 3.56 -11.16 -11.32
N ILE A 12 2.70 -10.18 -10.99
CA ILE A 12 1.32 -10.40 -10.59
C ILE A 12 0.55 -11.21 -11.64
N LYS A 13 0.73 -10.91 -12.93
CA LYS A 13 0.05 -11.61 -14.03
C LYS A 13 0.57 -13.03 -14.26
N LYS A 14 1.83 -13.30 -13.94
CA LYS A 14 2.48 -14.60 -14.18
C LYS A 14 2.39 -15.57 -12.99
N THR A 15 2.04 -15.07 -11.80
CA THR A 15 1.85 -15.92 -10.62
C THR A 15 0.45 -16.51 -10.61
N ASP A 16 0.26 -17.70 -10.02
CA ASP A 16 -1.00 -18.46 -9.93
C ASP A 16 -1.44 -18.79 -8.50
N GLY A 17 -0.62 -18.48 -7.49
CA GLY A 17 -0.95 -18.70 -6.08
C GLY A 17 -2.20 -17.93 -5.62
N ASP A 18 -2.79 -18.31 -4.49
CA ASP A 18 -4.02 -17.74 -3.92
C ASP A 18 -3.86 -16.30 -3.42
N ALA A 19 -2.64 -15.91 -3.11
CA ALA A 19 -2.27 -14.55 -2.74
C ALA A 19 -0.96 -14.13 -3.42
N VAL A 20 -0.78 -12.82 -3.56
CA VAL A 20 0.48 -12.20 -4.03
C VAL A 20 0.96 -11.22 -3.00
N MET A 21 2.20 -11.40 -2.56
CA MET A 21 2.87 -10.48 -1.65
C MET A 21 3.92 -9.67 -2.40
N ILE A 22 3.88 -8.35 -2.25
CA ILE A 22 4.96 -7.47 -2.65
C ILE A 22 5.85 -7.28 -1.43
N TYR A 23 7.07 -7.81 -1.50
CA TYR A 23 8.07 -7.75 -0.43
C TYR A 23 9.38 -7.19 -0.98
N MET A 24 10.02 -6.31 -0.22
CA MET A 24 11.28 -5.69 -0.65
C MET A 24 12.45 -6.57 -0.21
N ALA A 25 13.35 -6.90 -1.12
CA ALA A 25 14.48 -7.81 -0.86
C ALA A 25 15.49 -7.29 0.19
N ASP A 26 15.45 -6.01 0.48
CA ASP A 26 16.29 -5.34 1.48
C ASP A 26 15.58 -5.10 2.83
N ASP A 27 14.34 -5.59 2.99
CA ASP A 27 13.56 -5.48 4.21
C ASP A 27 13.78 -6.69 5.13
N HIS A 28 14.89 -6.71 5.85
CA HIS A 28 15.24 -7.81 6.76
C HIS A 28 14.45 -7.79 8.07
N GLU A 29 14.00 -6.61 8.50
CA GLU A 29 13.33 -6.39 9.80
C GLU A 29 11.93 -7.02 9.85
N ASN A 30 11.29 -7.18 8.69
CA ASN A 30 9.91 -7.65 8.60
C ASN A 30 9.78 -9.10 8.10
N PHE A 31 10.86 -9.86 8.05
CA PHE A 31 10.79 -11.25 7.58
C PHE A 31 9.82 -12.10 8.41
N ASN A 32 9.80 -11.89 9.71
CA ASN A 32 8.97 -12.61 10.67
C ASN A 32 7.47 -12.27 10.57
N ILE A 33 7.08 -11.16 9.92
CA ILE A 33 5.66 -10.80 9.76
C ILE A 33 5.03 -11.37 8.48
N VAL A 34 5.81 -12.02 7.62
CA VAL A 34 5.30 -12.69 6.42
C VAL A 34 4.24 -13.74 6.79
N ASP A 35 4.53 -14.56 7.80
CA ASP A 35 3.58 -15.57 8.29
C ASP A 35 2.32 -14.94 8.88
N ILE A 36 2.47 -13.78 9.56
CA ILE A 36 1.32 -13.03 10.08
C ILE A 36 0.46 -12.51 8.93
N CYS A 37 1.05 -12.06 7.83
CA CYS A 37 0.33 -11.65 6.63
C CYS A 37 -0.51 -12.81 6.08
N PHE A 38 0.08 -14.01 5.94
CA PHE A 38 -0.64 -15.19 5.46
C PHE A 38 -1.72 -15.67 6.43
N LYS A 39 -1.47 -15.60 7.74
CA LYS A 39 -2.50 -15.88 8.75
C LYS A 39 -3.70 -14.95 8.58
N LYS A 40 -3.49 -13.64 8.40
CA LYS A 40 -4.57 -12.68 8.17
C LYS A 40 -5.29 -12.91 6.84
N PHE A 41 -4.58 -13.30 5.79
CA PHE A 41 -5.20 -13.71 4.54
C PHE A 41 -6.12 -14.93 4.74
N ASN A 42 -5.69 -15.94 5.48
CA ASN A 42 -6.50 -17.13 5.80
C ASN A 42 -7.71 -16.82 6.70
N GLU A 43 -7.66 -15.72 7.49
CA GLU A 43 -8.80 -15.18 8.23
C GLU A 43 -9.82 -14.46 7.31
N GLY A 44 -9.57 -14.40 6.00
CA GLY A 44 -10.49 -13.85 4.99
C GLY A 44 -10.27 -12.36 4.66
N PHE A 45 -9.12 -11.79 5.00
CA PHE A 45 -8.76 -10.44 4.54
C PHE A 45 -8.22 -10.49 3.11
N ASP A 46 -8.76 -9.64 2.23
CA ASP A 46 -8.32 -9.52 0.84
C ASP A 46 -7.05 -8.69 0.67
N LEU A 47 -6.78 -7.79 1.62
CA LEU A 47 -5.62 -6.93 1.64
C LEU A 47 -5.04 -6.84 3.05
N VAL A 48 -3.79 -7.28 3.20
CA VAL A 48 -3.02 -7.14 4.44
C VAL A 48 -1.91 -6.12 4.22
N CYS A 49 -1.89 -5.09 5.05
CA CYS A 49 -1.02 -3.93 4.94
C CYS A 49 -0.07 -3.85 6.14
N PRO A 50 1.19 -4.27 6.01
CA PRO A 50 2.22 -3.89 6.97
C PRO A 50 2.30 -2.37 7.10
N SER A 51 2.21 -1.86 8.34
CA SER A 51 2.03 -0.45 8.65
C SER A 51 3.05 0.04 9.67
N ARG A 52 3.66 1.17 9.37
CA ARG A 52 4.60 1.88 10.23
C ARG A 52 3.89 2.79 11.25
N PHE A 53 2.58 3.03 11.06
CA PHE A 53 1.83 4.09 11.75
C PHE A 53 0.74 3.60 12.70
N ILE A 54 0.65 2.29 12.91
CA ILE A 54 -0.17 1.70 13.97
C ILE A 54 0.67 1.34 15.19
N LYS A 55 0.03 1.01 16.31
CA LYS A 55 0.73 0.59 17.54
C LYS A 55 1.64 -0.61 17.26
N GLY A 56 2.91 -0.49 17.58
CA GLY A 56 3.95 -1.50 17.29
C GLY A 56 4.68 -1.29 15.95
N GLY A 57 4.17 -0.43 15.06
CA GLY A 57 4.88 -0.03 13.85
C GLY A 57 5.91 1.08 14.12
N LYS A 58 7.01 1.11 13.34
CA LYS A 58 8.10 2.07 13.52
C LYS A 58 8.73 2.48 12.19
N MET A 59 9.37 3.65 12.21
CA MET A 59 10.34 4.09 11.19
C MET A 59 11.66 4.39 11.90
N GLU A 60 12.74 3.74 11.48
CA GLU A 60 14.07 3.84 12.11
C GLU A 60 15.11 4.36 11.10
N GLY A 61 16.02 5.24 11.56
CA GLY A 61 17.12 5.77 10.73
C GLY A 61 16.72 6.78 9.66
N ASN A 62 15.48 7.24 9.64
CA ASN A 62 15.01 8.21 8.65
C ASN A 62 15.49 9.64 8.91
N PRO A 63 15.73 10.43 7.83
CA PRO A 63 15.70 11.87 7.96
C PRO A 63 14.33 12.33 8.51
N VAL A 64 14.35 13.11 9.58
CA VAL A 64 13.14 13.60 10.29
C VAL A 64 12.11 14.21 9.31
N MET A 65 12.57 14.95 8.32
CA MET A 65 11.72 15.56 7.30
C MET A 65 10.94 14.52 6.49
N LYS A 66 11.56 13.39 6.13
CA LYS A 66 10.92 12.31 5.37
C LYS A 66 9.83 11.63 6.22
N GLU A 67 10.10 11.43 7.50
CA GLU A 67 9.11 10.86 8.43
C GLU A 67 7.91 11.80 8.60
N ILE A 68 8.15 13.09 8.84
CA ILE A 68 7.09 14.11 8.96
C ILE A 68 6.21 14.13 7.70
N LEU A 69 6.80 14.20 6.51
CA LEU A 69 6.04 14.23 5.25
C LEU A 69 5.20 12.97 5.03
N THR A 70 5.76 11.80 5.37
CA THR A 70 5.01 10.53 5.24
C THR A 70 3.87 10.44 6.26
N ARG A 71 4.06 10.93 7.48
CA ARG A 71 3.01 11.00 8.51
C ARG A 71 1.91 11.99 8.13
N ILE A 72 2.28 13.16 7.60
CA ILE A 72 1.31 14.15 7.09
C ILE A 72 0.46 13.52 5.96
N ALA A 73 1.10 12.86 4.98
CA ALA A 73 0.38 12.19 3.91
C ALA A 73 -0.60 11.13 4.46
N SER A 74 -0.15 10.29 5.39
CA SER A 74 -0.98 9.27 6.05
C SER A 74 -2.13 9.89 6.84
N PHE A 75 -1.90 10.99 7.56
CA PHE A 75 -2.93 11.73 8.26
C PHE A 75 -4.02 12.24 7.31
N PHE A 76 -3.65 12.81 6.16
CA PHE A 76 -4.61 13.24 5.15
C PHE A 76 -5.48 12.09 4.66
N PHE A 77 -4.88 10.93 4.34
CA PHE A 77 -5.65 9.75 3.94
C PHE A 77 -6.62 9.31 5.04
N GLN A 78 -6.17 9.26 6.29
CA GLN A 78 -6.99 8.81 7.41
C GLN A 78 -8.14 9.78 7.72
N TYR A 79 -7.87 11.10 7.71
CA TYR A 79 -8.85 12.09 8.17
C TYR A 79 -9.89 12.44 7.10
N PHE A 80 -9.48 12.53 5.85
CA PHE A 80 -10.36 12.95 4.75
C PHE A 80 -11.02 11.79 4.00
N THR A 81 -10.71 10.54 4.34
CA THR A 81 -11.25 9.37 3.64
C THR A 81 -11.84 8.34 4.60
N THR A 82 -12.60 7.38 4.05
CA THR A 82 -13.07 6.18 4.77
C THR A 82 -12.11 4.99 4.60
N LEU A 83 -10.87 5.24 4.12
CA LEU A 83 -9.87 4.19 3.95
C LEU A 83 -9.46 3.64 5.34
N PRO A 84 -9.64 2.34 5.62
CA PRO A 84 -9.32 1.76 6.94
C PRO A 84 -7.82 1.49 7.14
N ILE A 85 -6.95 2.11 6.32
CA ILE A 85 -5.50 1.91 6.29
C ILE A 85 -4.80 3.23 6.57
N LYS A 86 -3.99 3.28 7.64
CA LYS A 86 -3.20 4.45 8.01
C LYS A 86 -1.95 4.60 7.14
N ASP A 87 -1.27 3.50 6.83
CA ASP A 87 -0.07 3.51 6.01
C ASP A 87 -0.39 3.17 4.54
N SER A 88 -0.93 4.15 3.81
CA SER A 88 -1.27 3.98 2.40
C SER A 88 -0.06 3.98 1.46
N THR A 89 1.11 4.43 1.91
CA THR A 89 2.31 4.62 1.09
C THR A 89 3.32 3.48 1.15
N ASN A 90 3.19 2.56 2.10
CA ASN A 90 4.05 1.38 2.18
C ASN A 90 3.78 0.43 0.99
N SER A 91 4.85 -0.02 0.32
CA SER A 91 4.73 -0.96 -0.81
C SER A 91 4.63 -2.41 -0.36
N PHE A 92 5.09 -2.75 0.84
CA PHE A 92 4.95 -4.09 1.40
C PHE A 92 3.47 -4.39 1.66
N ARG A 93 2.89 -5.30 0.88
CA ARG A 93 1.47 -5.66 0.95
C ARG A 93 1.21 -7.06 0.44
N LEU A 94 0.22 -7.72 1.04
CA LEU A 94 -0.34 -8.96 0.52
C LEU A 94 -1.74 -8.68 -0.05
N PHE A 95 -1.98 -9.17 -1.27
CA PHE A 95 -3.25 -9.06 -1.99
C PHE A 95 -3.81 -10.44 -2.29
N SER A 96 -5.11 -10.65 -2.10
CA SER A 96 -5.78 -11.87 -2.54
C SER A 96 -5.78 -11.99 -4.08
N ARG A 97 -5.61 -13.20 -4.58
CA ARG A 97 -5.72 -13.48 -6.03
C ARG A 97 -7.13 -13.15 -6.55
N LYS A 98 -8.14 -13.41 -5.74
CA LYS A 98 -9.53 -13.08 -6.05
C LYS A 98 -9.71 -11.59 -6.35
N PHE A 99 -9.05 -10.71 -5.59
CA PHE A 99 -9.04 -9.28 -5.86
C PHE A 99 -8.27 -8.96 -7.14
N LEU A 100 -7.03 -9.45 -7.27
CA LEU A 100 -6.16 -9.12 -8.40
C LEU A 100 -6.75 -9.55 -9.76
N LYS A 101 -7.52 -10.64 -9.80
CA LYS A 101 -8.25 -11.08 -11.00
C LYS A 101 -9.36 -10.11 -11.43
N LYS A 102 -9.87 -9.27 -10.53
CA LYS A 102 -10.86 -8.23 -10.84
C LYS A 102 -10.24 -6.94 -11.38
N ILE A 103 -8.91 -6.83 -11.37
CA ILE A 103 -8.21 -5.65 -11.89
C ILE A 103 -8.01 -5.80 -13.39
N GLU A 104 -8.84 -5.11 -14.16
CA GLU A 104 -8.75 -5.09 -15.62
C GLU A 104 -7.53 -4.29 -16.10
N ASN A 105 -7.32 -3.11 -15.52
CA ASN A 105 -6.28 -2.18 -15.95
C ASN A 105 -5.42 -1.70 -14.78
N TYR A 106 -4.11 -1.68 -14.99
CA TYR A 106 -3.12 -1.09 -14.09
C TYR A 106 -2.69 0.26 -14.67
N GLU A 107 -2.92 1.33 -13.91
CA GLU A 107 -2.70 2.70 -14.37
C GLU A 107 -1.40 3.33 -13.82
N SER A 108 -0.81 2.69 -12.81
CA SER A 108 0.43 3.16 -12.19
C SER A 108 1.66 2.85 -13.05
N ASN A 109 2.30 3.89 -13.56
CA ASN A 109 3.45 3.78 -14.44
C ASN A 109 4.72 4.43 -13.87
N LYS A 110 4.65 5.15 -12.74
CA LYS A 110 5.78 5.86 -12.12
C LYS A 110 5.89 5.56 -10.63
N GLY A 111 7.12 5.48 -10.14
CA GLY A 111 7.44 5.34 -8.72
C GLY A 111 6.84 4.08 -8.08
N PHE A 112 6.49 4.19 -6.80
CA PHE A 112 5.91 3.12 -5.98
C PHE A 112 4.39 3.20 -5.87
N THR A 113 3.72 3.72 -6.91
CA THR A 113 2.29 4.02 -6.85
C THR A 113 1.38 2.82 -7.08
N LEU A 114 1.90 1.68 -7.52
CA LEU A 114 1.08 0.48 -7.78
C LEU A 114 0.39 -0.03 -6.51
N SER A 115 1.10 -0.08 -5.38
CA SER A 115 0.51 -0.53 -4.11
C SER A 115 -0.60 0.41 -3.64
N LEU A 116 -0.44 1.73 -3.84
CA LEU A 116 -1.47 2.71 -3.55
C LEU A 116 -2.69 2.57 -4.49
N GLU A 117 -2.46 2.37 -5.79
CA GLU A 117 -3.51 2.08 -6.78
C GLU A 117 -4.34 0.88 -6.35
N LEU A 118 -3.67 -0.24 -6.07
CA LEU A 118 -4.36 -1.47 -5.68
C LEU A 118 -5.13 -1.30 -4.37
N THR A 119 -4.58 -0.56 -3.40
CA THR A 119 -5.28 -0.23 -2.16
C THR A 119 -6.53 0.62 -2.42
N ALA A 120 -6.42 1.63 -3.28
CA ALA A 120 -7.54 2.49 -3.65
C ALA A 120 -8.65 1.70 -4.36
N LYS A 121 -8.29 0.80 -5.27
CA LYS A 121 -9.24 -0.07 -5.97
C LYS A 121 -9.89 -1.09 -5.02
N ALA A 122 -9.12 -1.69 -4.11
CA ALA A 122 -9.64 -2.58 -3.09
C ALA A 122 -10.65 -1.86 -2.16
N HIS A 123 -10.33 -0.63 -1.74
CA HIS A 123 -11.25 0.22 -0.97
C HIS A 123 -12.54 0.52 -1.75
N ARG A 124 -12.44 0.85 -3.03
CA ARG A 124 -13.62 1.08 -3.90
C ARG A 124 -14.52 -0.14 -4.00
N MET A 125 -13.95 -1.33 -4.00
CA MET A 125 -14.67 -2.60 -4.07
C MET A 125 -15.22 -3.05 -2.71
N GLY A 126 -15.01 -2.32 -1.62
CA GLY A 126 -15.45 -2.67 -0.27
C GLY A 126 -14.80 -3.94 0.28
N LEU A 127 -13.54 -4.23 -0.11
CA LEU A 127 -12.84 -5.43 0.30
C LEU A 127 -12.38 -5.36 1.76
N LYS A 128 -12.27 -6.50 2.42
CA LYS A 128 -11.75 -6.60 3.79
C LYS A 128 -10.26 -6.29 3.83
N MET A 129 -9.88 -5.26 4.58
CA MET A 129 -8.51 -4.80 4.74
C MET A 129 -8.10 -4.80 6.20
N ILE A 130 -6.83 -5.08 6.47
CA ILE A 130 -6.26 -5.01 7.81
C ILE A 130 -4.83 -4.49 7.77
N GLU A 131 -4.45 -3.75 8.81
CA GLU A 131 -3.05 -3.38 9.07
C GLU A 131 -2.43 -4.30 10.11
N ILE A 132 -1.15 -4.61 9.92
CA ILE A 132 -0.30 -5.27 10.92
C ILE A 132 0.94 -4.42 11.16
N PRO A 133 1.52 -4.39 12.38
CA PRO A 133 2.68 -3.56 12.64
C PRO A 133 3.90 -4.02 11.85
N SER A 134 4.65 -3.06 11.31
CA SER A 134 5.92 -3.30 10.62
C SER A 134 6.96 -2.25 11.00
N ILE A 135 8.23 -2.63 10.90
CA ILE A 135 9.37 -1.76 11.13
C ILE A 135 9.97 -1.41 9.78
N TRP A 136 10.13 -0.13 9.52
CA TRP A 136 10.86 0.33 8.35
C TRP A 136 12.20 0.93 8.80
N LYS A 137 13.30 0.42 8.24
CA LYS A 137 14.65 0.89 8.52
C LYS A 137 15.25 1.49 7.26
N GLU A 138 15.84 2.71 7.38
CA GLU A 138 16.56 3.29 6.24
C GLU A 138 17.79 2.45 5.90
N ARG A 139 18.08 2.36 4.62
CA ARG A 139 19.28 1.65 4.15
C ARG A 139 20.54 2.32 4.66
N GLU A 140 21.49 1.52 5.13
CA GLU A 140 22.80 2.01 5.58
C GLU A 140 23.70 2.42 4.41
N VAL A 141 23.48 1.85 3.23
CA VAL A 141 24.28 2.07 2.02
C VAL A 141 23.38 2.40 0.82
N GLY A 142 23.79 3.41 0.05
CA GLY A 142 23.13 3.80 -1.19
C GLY A 142 22.22 5.03 -1.03
N GLU A 143 22.05 5.78 -2.12
CA GLU A 143 21.16 6.94 -2.15
C GLU A 143 19.71 6.51 -2.42
N SER A 144 18.78 7.14 -1.71
CA SER A 144 17.36 6.96 -1.97
C SER A 144 16.99 7.55 -3.34
N ARG A 145 16.54 6.71 -4.27
CA ARG A 145 16.02 7.17 -5.58
C ARG A 145 14.65 7.83 -5.47
N PHE A 146 14.15 8.04 -4.26
CA PHE A 146 12.85 8.63 -4.02
C PHE A 146 12.88 10.15 -4.24
N LYS A 147 12.44 10.59 -5.42
CA LYS A 147 12.28 12.00 -5.78
C LYS A 147 10.85 12.45 -5.42
N LEU A 148 10.66 12.95 -4.19
CA LEU A 148 9.35 13.29 -3.63
C LEU A 148 8.47 14.11 -4.59
N LEU A 149 9.01 15.20 -5.17
CA LEU A 149 8.25 16.09 -6.05
C LEU A 149 7.78 15.43 -7.34
N SER A 150 8.57 14.51 -7.90
CA SER A 150 8.21 13.80 -9.14
C SER A 150 7.10 12.76 -8.94
N PHE A 151 6.92 12.29 -7.70
CA PHE A 151 5.89 11.32 -7.35
C PHE A 151 4.58 11.95 -6.89
N LEU A 152 4.59 13.25 -6.56
CA LEU A 152 3.41 13.95 -6.04
C LEU A 152 2.19 13.84 -6.97
N PRO A 153 2.27 14.11 -8.29
CA PRO A 153 1.09 14.04 -9.16
C PRO A 153 0.42 12.66 -9.21
N PRO A 154 1.13 11.52 -9.41
CA PRO A 154 0.51 10.20 -9.36
C PRO A 154 -0.05 9.83 -7.97
N TYR A 155 0.55 10.31 -6.86
CA TYR A 155 -0.03 10.13 -5.53
C TYR A 155 -1.33 10.93 -5.35
N MET A 156 -1.37 12.17 -5.84
CA MET A 156 -2.58 13.02 -5.81
C MET A 156 -3.74 12.40 -6.60
N LYS A 157 -3.47 11.76 -7.74
CA LYS A 157 -4.48 11.03 -8.51
C LYS A 157 -5.21 10.00 -7.64
N TRP A 158 -4.44 9.16 -6.94
CA TRP A 158 -4.99 8.09 -6.10
C TRP A 158 -5.63 8.62 -4.82
N LEU A 159 -5.12 9.69 -4.24
CA LEU A 159 -5.76 10.40 -3.14
C LEU A 159 -7.16 10.88 -3.54
N LEU A 160 -7.27 11.57 -4.66
CA LEU A 160 -8.57 12.05 -5.18
C LEU A 160 -9.53 10.89 -5.48
N TYR A 161 -9.01 9.78 -6.01
CA TYR A 161 -9.80 8.56 -6.23
C TYR A 161 -10.37 8.01 -4.92
N ILE A 162 -9.56 7.93 -3.85
CA ILE A 162 -9.99 7.46 -2.52
C ILE A 162 -10.99 8.42 -1.89
N ILE A 163 -10.79 9.75 -2.01
CA ILE A 163 -11.76 10.75 -1.53
C ILE A 163 -13.12 10.58 -2.21
N LYS A 164 -13.14 10.45 -3.55
CA LYS A 164 -14.39 10.22 -4.32
C LYS A 164 -15.06 8.91 -3.88
N THR A 165 -14.30 7.85 -3.63
CA THR A 165 -14.80 6.58 -3.10
C THR A 165 -15.43 6.76 -1.73
N SER A 166 -14.79 7.51 -0.85
CA SER A 166 -15.26 7.77 0.51
C SER A 166 -16.58 8.53 0.53
N ILE A 167 -16.75 9.51 -0.39
CA ILE A 167 -18.02 10.22 -0.57
C ILE A 167 -19.13 9.26 -1.04
N PHE A 168 -18.80 8.34 -1.96
CA PHE A 168 -19.73 7.33 -2.46
C PHE A 168 -20.16 6.36 -1.34
N HIS A 169 -19.24 5.86 -0.53
CA HIS A 169 -19.54 4.96 0.60
C HIS A 169 -20.44 5.67 1.64
N ARG A 170 -20.11 6.90 2.04
CA ARG A 170 -20.91 7.66 3.00
C ARG A 170 -22.33 7.95 2.52
N LYS A 171 -22.56 8.05 1.22
CA LYS A 171 -23.91 8.21 0.67
C LYS A 171 -24.72 6.92 0.77
N ASN A 172 -24.08 5.77 0.52
CA ASN A 172 -24.77 4.47 0.56
C ASN A 172 -25.08 4.00 2.00
N GLU A 173 -24.35 4.48 3.00
CA GLU A 173 -24.62 4.19 4.42
C GLU A 173 -25.82 5.02 4.97
N LYS A 174 -26.22 6.09 4.26
CA LYS A 174 -27.33 6.97 4.67
C LYS A 174 -28.67 6.63 4.01
N ASN A 175 -28.67 5.73 3.05
CA ASN A 175 -29.85 5.21 2.35
C ASN A 175 -30.15 3.77 2.80
#